data_90b55cf787bc9648634e56ce6456cd22
#
_entry.id   90b55cf787bc9648634e56ce6456cd22
#
_cell.length_a   1.000
_cell.length_b   1.000
_cell.length_c   1.000
_cell.angle_alpha   90.00
_cell.angle_beta   90.00
_cell.angle_gamma   90.00
#
_symmetry.space_group_name_H-M   'P 1'
#
loop_
_entity.id
_entity.type
_entity.pdbx_description
1 polymer ?
#
loop_
_entity_poly.entity_id
_entity_poly.type
_entity_poly.pdbx_seq_one_letter_code
_entity_poly.pdbx_strand_id
1 'polypeptide(L)'
;FCVNKINYRYNNKIKNLIKNFDRISVREHSALRILKKNTKKKISVVPDPTLLIDNYHDLLTGSKVIKKDYLFCYNLRDDRVIRDVCNYISKLYNLEIITPFNINRRWRQIGKTVYPSPKEWLKLIFSAKFVVTNTFHGTIFSLLFKKDFIVVSLQKNKSKYNARVNELLEKVRLKNRIVKKFDLKHINSLLKNKINWIPVMSKINQFKSSGQSFLI
;
A
#
# COMPACT_ATOMS: atom_id res chain seq x y z
N PHE A 1 8.21 -0.71 -11.84
CA PHE A 1 9.64 -0.83 -11.51
C PHE A 1 9.87 -0.32 -10.10
N CYS A 2 10.27 -1.18 -9.19
CA CYS A 2 10.65 -0.84 -7.84
C CYS A 2 12.13 -1.09 -7.67
N VAL A 3 12.97 -0.16 -8.11
CA VAL A 3 14.42 -0.32 -8.11
C VAL A 3 15.04 0.89 -7.42
N ASN A 4 15.66 0.68 -6.27
CA ASN A 4 16.43 1.72 -5.58
C ASN A 4 17.81 1.97 -6.24
N LYS A 5 18.27 1.03 -7.06
CA LYS A 5 19.56 1.12 -7.76
C LYS A 5 19.55 0.16 -8.96
N ILE A 6 19.91 0.67 -10.12
CA ILE A 6 20.17 -0.17 -11.30
C ILE A 6 21.64 -0.60 -11.22
N ASN A 7 21.90 -1.89 -11.41
CA ASN A 7 23.27 -2.36 -11.54
C ASN A 7 23.87 -1.74 -12.82
N TYR A 8 25.05 -1.14 -12.71
CA TYR A 8 25.74 -0.45 -13.81
C TYR A 8 25.88 -1.30 -15.08
N ARG A 9 25.99 -2.63 -14.94
CA ARG A 9 26.03 -3.59 -16.05
C ARG A 9 24.81 -3.53 -16.97
N TYR A 10 23.65 -3.07 -16.47
CA TYR A 10 22.42 -2.95 -17.25
C TYR A 10 22.17 -1.55 -17.79
N ASN A 11 23.00 -0.57 -17.50
CA ASN A 11 22.76 0.82 -17.91
C ASN A 11 22.65 0.95 -19.44
N ASN A 12 23.56 0.35 -20.20
CA ASN A 12 23.53 0.41 -21.67
C ASN A 12 22.31 -0.31 -22.24
N LYS A 13 21.94 -1.47 -21.71
CA LYS A 13 20.72 -2.19 -22.10
C LYS A 13 19.48 -1.35 -21.82
N ILE A 14 19.39 -0.71 -20.66
CA ILE A 14 18.28 0.17 -20.31
C ILE A 14 18.22 1.39 -21.21
N LYS A 15 19.35 2.05 -21.48
CA LYS A 15 19.41 3.18 -22.43
C LYS A 15 18.88 2.80 -23.81
N ASN A 16 19.24 1.62 -24.31
CA ASN A 16 18.77 1.15 -25.62
C ASN A 16 17.27 0.82 -25.61
N LEU A 17 16.78 0.13 -24.60
CA LEU A 17 15.36 -0.22 -24.48
C LEU A 17 14.47 1.03 -24.32
N ILE A 18 14.91 2.03 -23.55
CA ILE A 18 14.15 3.27 -23.32
C ILE A 18 13.94 4.06 -24.62
N LYS A 19 14.84 3.95 -25.59
CA LYS A 19 14.69 4.65 -26.90
C LYS A 19 13.41 4.24 -27.63
N ASN A 20 12.95 3.00 -27.45
CA ASN A 20 11.79 2.43 -28.13
C ASN A 20 10.43 2.83 -27.49
N PHE A 21 10.42 3.60 -26.40
CA PHE A 21 9.19 4.05 -25.79
C PHE A 21 8.86 5.48 -26.27
N ASP A 22 7.64 5.71 -26.73
CA ASP A 22 7.18 7.05 -27.12
C ASP A 22 6.96 7.93 -25.89
N ARG A 23 6.35 7.36 -24.84
CA ARG A 23 6.05 8.04 -23.59
C ARG A 23 6.54 7.19 -22.41
N ILE A 24 7.08 7.83 -21.39
CA ILE A 24 7.62 7.15 -20.22
C ILE A 24 6.98 7.70 -18.96
N SER A 25 6.44 6.82 -18.13
CA SER A 25 5.98 7.17 -16.81
C SER A 25 6.53 6.25 -15.72
N VAL A 26 6.61 6.77 -14.52
CA VAL A 26 7.02 6.06 -13.31
C VAL A 26 6.08 6.39 -12.17
N ARG A 27 5.98 5.49 -11.19
CA ARG A 27 5.05 5.67 -10.06
C ARG A 27 5.65 6.43 -8.87
N GLU A 28 6.95 6.70 -8.90
CA GLU A 28 7.69 7.24 -7.76
C GLU A 28 8.89 8.07 -8.21
N HIS A 29 9.23 9.09 -7.42
CA HIS A 29 10.35 9.99 -7.72
C HIS A 29 11.71 9.27 -7.64
N SER A 30 11.82 8.19 -6.88
CA SER A 30 13.04 7.36 -6.85
C SER A 30 13.32 6.74 -8.22
N ALA A 31 12.29 6.20 -8.89
CA ALA A 31 12.41 5.66 -10.24
C ALA A 31 12.70 6.76 -11.28
N LEU A 32 12.07 7.95 -11.13
CA LEU A 32 12.38 9.11 -11.97
C LEU A 32 13.87 9.46 -11.92
N ARG A 33 14.45 9.57 -10.73
CA ARG A 33 15.88 9.90 -10.56
C ARG A 33 16.81 8.88 -11.23
N ILE A 34 16.43 7.60 -11.18
CA ILE A 34 17.20 6.51 -11.81
C ILE A 34 17.11 6.61 -13.34
N LEU A 35 15.91 6.77 -13.88
CA LEU A 35 15.72 6.78 -15.34
C LEU A 35 16.26 8.05 -15.99
N LYS A 36 16.19 9.21 -15.34
CA LYS A 36 16.79 10.45 -15.85
C LYS A 36 18.29 10.35 -16.14
N LYS A 37 19.01 9.44 -15.47
CA LYS A 37 20.43 9.18 -15.78
C LYS A 37 20.64 8.42 -17.07
N ASN A 38 19.58 7.82 -17.63
CA ASN A 38 19.67 6.92 -18.76
C ASN A 38 18.95 7.45 -20.02
N THR A 39 18.21 8.56 -19.94
CA THR A 39 17.54 9.16 -21.08
C THR A 39 17.32 10.67 -20.90
N LYS A 40 17.29 11.38 -22.03
CA LYS A 40 16.88 12.79 -22.11
C LYS A 40 15.35 12.94 -22.34
N LYS A 41 14.64 11.84 -22.62
CA LYS A 41 13.18 11.87 -22.84
C LYS A 41 12.46 12.37 -21.61
N LYS A 42 11.31 13.04 -21.80
CA LYS A 42 10.43 13.46 -20.72
C LYS A 42 9.89 12.23 -19.98
N ILE A 43 10.02 12.22 -18.67
CA ILE A 43 9.49 11.16 -17.81
C ILE A 43 8.47 11.79 -16.88
N SER A 44 7.24 11.29 -16.91
CA SER A 44 6.14 11.72 -16.04
C SER A 44 6.08 10.86 -14.77
N VAL A 45 5.80 11.48 -13.63
CA VAL A 45 5.45 10.74 -12.41
C VAL A 45 3.94 10.66 -12.34
N VAL A 46 3.41 9.44 -12.44
CA VAL A 46 1.97 9.15 -12.43
C VAL A 46 1.63 8.24 -11.24
N PRO A 47 0.40 8.22 -10.75
CA PRO A 47 0.01 7.32 -9.69
C PRO A 47 0.08 5.85 -10.13
N ASP A 48 0.00 4.95 -9.15
CA ASP A 48 -0.16 3.52 -9.43
C ASP A 48 -1.46 3.31 -10.23
N PRO A 49 -1.49 2.41 -11.24
CA PRO A 49 -2.68 2.15 -12.06
C PRO A 49 -3.94 1.83 -11.25
N THR A 50 -3.79 1.23 -10.06
CA THR A 50 -4.92 0.97 -9.16
C THR A 50 -5.63 2.25 -8.70
N LEU A 51 -4.96 3.39 -8.69
CA LEU A 51 -5.57 4.69 -8.37
C LEU A 51 -6.30 5.33 -9.55
N LEU A 52 -6.12 4.82 -10.78
CA LEU A 52 -6.75 5.36 -11.99
C LEU A 52 -8.18 4.87 -12.19
N ILE A 53 -8.54 3.75 -11.56
CA ILE A 53 -9.87 3.14 -11.66
C ILE A 53 -10.87 4.01 -10.87
N ASP A 54 -12.02 4.30 -11.47
CA ASP A 54 -13.03 5.17 -10.89
C ASP A 54 -13.68 4.56 -9.65
N ASN A 55 -14.06 3.30 -9.74
CA ASN A 55 -14.56 2.55 -8.60
C ASN A 55 -14.26 1.05 -8.75
N TYR A 56 -14.35 0.35 -7.65
CA TYR A 56 -14.15 -1.10 -7.60
C TYR A 56 -15.46 -1.85 -7.34
N HIS A 57 -16.63 -1.18 -7.47
CA HIS A 57 -17.92 -1.71 -7.03
C HIS A 57 -18.25 -3.05 -7.70
N ASP A 58 -18.05 -3.15 -9.01
CA ASP A 58 -18.33 -4.37 -9.78
C ASP A 58 -17.48 -5.57 -9.35
N LEU A 59 -16.28 -5.30 -8.81
CA LEU A 59 -15.40 -6.33 -8.26
C LEU A 59 -15.80 -6.74 -6.84
N LEU A 60 -16.64 -5.98 -6.16
CA LEU A 60 -17.08 -6.25 -4.79
C LEU A 60 -18.39 -7.05 -4.73
N THR A 61 -19.11 -7.18 -5.85
CA THR A 61 -20.37 -7.94 -5.94
C THR A 61 -20.11 -9.45 -5.95
N GLY A 62 -21.08 -10.25 -5.47
CA GLY A 62 -21.12 -11.71 -5.64
C GLY A 62 -20.21 -12.56 -4.74
N SER A 63 -19.38 -11.99 -3.85
CA SER A 63 -18.53 -12.77 -2.95
C SER A 63 -19.16 -12.94 -1.55
N LYS A 64 -18.81 -14.04 -0.83
CA LYS A 64 -19.28 -14.29 0.53
C LYS A 64 -18.92 -13.12 1.47
N VAL A 65 -19.91 -12.64 2.21
CA VAL A 65 -19.74 -11.57 3.21
C VAL A 65 -19.31 -12.21 4.53
N ILE A 66 -18.26 -11.69 5.15
CA ILE A 66 -17.95 -12.03 6.54
C ILE A 66 -18.89 -11.21 7.42
N LYS A 67 -19.75 -11.88 8.19
CA LYS A 67 -20.80 -11.24 8.99
C LYS A 67 -20.30 -10.52 10.25
N LYS A 68 -19.09 -10.82 10.72
CA LYS A 68 -18.51 -10.22 11.94
C LYS A 68 -17.51 -9.14 11.59
N ASP A 69 -17.41 -8.12 12.42
CA ASP A 69 -16.34 -7.13 12.37
C ASP A 69 -14.97 -7.80 12.58
N TYR A 70 -13.97 -7.44 11.77
CA TYR A 70 -12.63 -8.02 11.85
C TYR A 70 -11.54 -7.00 11.53
N LEU A 71 -10.35 -7.31 11.99
CA LEU A 71 -9.12 -6.65 11.60
C LEU A 71 -8.50 -7.42 10.43
N PHE A 72 -8.27 -6.73 9.31
CA PHE A 72 -7.59 -7.30 8.16
C PHE A 72 -6.09 -7.01 8.23
N CYS A 73 -5.27 -8.05 8.39
CA CYS A 73 -3.83 -7.95 8.41
C CYS A 73 -3.26 -8.38 7.06
N TYR A 74 -2.84 -7.42 6.22
CA TYR A 74 -2.18 -7.75 4.95
C TYR A 74 -0.68 -7.46 5.02
N ASN A 75 0.09 -8.52 5.23
CA ASN A 75 1.55 -8.44 5.33
C ASN A 75 2.24 -9.45 4.40
N LEU A 76 3.16 -8.96 3.58
CA LEU A 76 4.00 -9.81 2.73
C LEU A 76 5.29 -10.26 3.44
N ARG A 77 5.63 -9.62 4.54
CA ARG A 77 6.86 -9.91 5.30
C ARG A 77 6.54 -9.93 6.77
N ASP A 78 6.89 -11.03 7.43
CA ASP A 78 6.70 -11.15 8.87
C ASP A 78 7.62 -10.17 9.62
N ASP A 79 7.04 -9.50 10.61
CA ASP A 79 7.71 -8.59 11.51
C ASP A 79 7.00 -8.63 12.87
N ARG A 80 7.78 -8.60 13.97
CA ARG A 80 7.22 -8.63 15.32
C ARG A 80 6.29 -7.43 15.57
N VAL A 81 6.68 -6.26 15.07
CA VAL A 81 5.90 -5.03 15.28
C VAL A 81 4.50 -5.14 14.68
N ILE A 82 4.34 -5.69 13.46
CA ILE A 82 3.00 -5.83 12.88
C ILE A 82 2.12 -6.80 13.66
N ARG A 83 2.73 -7.85 14.22
CA ARG A 83 2.02 -8.80 15.09
C ARG A 83 1.54 -8.15 16.38
N ASP A 84 2.43 -7.42 17.04
CA ASP A 84 2.12 -6.75 18.30
C ASP A 84 1.02 -5.70 18.09
N VAL A 85 1.07 -4.93 16.99
CA VAL A 85 0.02 -3.96 16.60
C VAL A 85 -1.32 -4.67 16.33
N CYS A 86 -1.33 -5.76 15.54
CA CYS A 86 -2.55 -6.51 15.27
C CYS A 86 -3.18 -7.07 16.53
N ASN A 87 -2.38 -7.71 17.40
CA ASN A 87 -2.86 -8.30 18.64
C ASN A 87 -3.42 -7.25 19.58
N TYR A 88 -2.77 -6.10 19.68
CA TYR A 88 -3.24 -5.00 20.51
C TYR A 88 -4.60 -4.48 20.05
N ILE A 89 -4.74 -4.16 18.76
CA ILE A 89 -5.99 -3.64 18.19
C ILE A 89 -7.11 -4.68 18.27
N SER A 90 -6.79 -5.95 17.97
CA SER A 90 -7.72 -7.08 18.06
C SER A 90 -8.30 -7.21 19.47
N LYS A 91 -7.46 -7.17 20.52
CA LYS A 91 -7.90 -7.21 21.91
C LYS A 91 -8.73 -5.98 22.30
N LEU A 92 -8.30 -4.79 21.89
CA LEU A 92 -8.95 -3.54 22.27
C LEU A 92 -10.38 -3.42 21.72
N TYR A 93 -10.60 -3.91 20.49
CA TYR A 93 -11.89 -3.81 19.80
C TYR A 93 -12.64 -5.14 19.65
N ASN A 94 -12.14 -6.19 20.29
CA ASN A 94 -12.69 -7.57 20.18
C ASN A 94 -12.88 -8.01 18.72
N LEU A 95 -11.85 -7.81 17.88
CA LEU A 95 -11.87 -8.13 16.45
C LEU A 95 -11.13 -9.44 16.18
N GLU A 96 -11.72 -10.32 15.38
CA GLU A 96 -10.99 -11.45 14.79
C GLU A 96 -9.92 -10.92 13.82
N ILE A 97 -8.70 -11.45 13.86
CA ILE A 97 -7.66 -11.10 12.88
C ILE A 97 -7.77 -12.03 11.69
N ILE A 98 -7.99 -11.49 10.51
CA ILE A 98 -8.00 -12.23 9.24
C ILE A 98 -6.79 -11.85 8.41
N THR A 99 -6.06 -12.86 7.94
CA THR A 99 -4.81 -12.67 7.20
C THR A 99 -4.77 -13.57 5.97
N PRO A 100 -4.56 -13.02 4.76
CA PRO A 100 -4.35 -13.84 3.57
C PRO A 100 -3.09 -14.70 3.70
N PHE A 101 -3.15 -15.92 3.15
CA PHE A 101 -1.99 -16.80 3.10
C PHE A 101 -0.81 -16.13 2.40
N ASN A 102 0.37 -16.36 2.96
CA ASN A 102 1.62 -15.89 2.37
C ASN A 102 2.72 -16.94 2.62
N ILE A 103 3.30 -17.47 1.55
CA ILE A 103 4.35 -18.48 1.58
C ILE A 103 5.58 -18.05 2.42
N ASN A 104 5.84 -16.77 2.52
CA ASN A 104 6.96 -16.23 3.31
C ASN A 104 6.70 -16.24 4.83
N ARG A 105 5.50 -16.63 5.28
CA ARG A 105 5.08 -16.68 6.70
C ARG A 105 4.94 -18.11 7.23
N ARG A 106 5.75 -19.02 6.80
CA ARG A 106 5.59 -20.47 7.04
C ARG A 106 5.33 -20.87 8.50
N TRP A 107 5.83 -20.12 9.50
CA TRP A 107 5.83 -20.55 10.89
C TRP A 107 5.20 -19.56 11.88
N ARG A 108 4.74 -18.40 11.43
CA ARG A 108 4.27 -17.35 12.32
C ARG A 108 2.99 -16.70 11.78
N GLN A 109 1.89 -17.40 11.96
CA GLN A 109 0.58 -16.89 11.58
C GLN A 109 0.12 -15.79 12.55
N ILE A 110 -0.55 -14.78 11.98
CA ILE A 110 -1.23 -13.74 12.72
C ILE A 110 -2.72 -13.93 12.44
N GLY A 111 -3.48 -14.40 13.43
CA GLY A 111 -4.91 -14.63 13.32
C GLY A 111 -5.28 -15.78 12.36
N LYS A 112 -6.50 -15.76 11.86
CA LYS A 112 -7.06 -16.73 10.94
C LYS A 112 -6.51 -16.55 9.54
N THR A 113 -5.91 -17.58 8.97
CA THR A 113 -5.43 -17.57 7.60
C THR A 113 -6.54 -17.90 6.62
N VAL A 114 -6.64 -17.12 5.54
CA VAL A 114 -7.58 -17.33 4.43
C VAL A 114 -6.85 -17.37 3.10
N TYR A 115 -7.47 -17.98 2.09
CA TYR A 115 -6.92 -18.16 0.73
C TYR A 115 -7.81 -17.46 -0.30
N PRO A 116 -7.86 -16.10 -0.30
CA PRO A 116 -8.78 -15.37 -1.14
C PRO A 116 -8.29 -15.32 -2.60
N SER A 117 -9.22 -15.40 -3.53
CA SER A 117 -9.04 -14.90 -4.90
C SER A 117 -8.80 -13.37 -4.88
N PRO A 118 -8.35 -12.77 -5.98
CA PRO A 118 -8.18 -11.31 -6.06
C PRO A 118 -9.46 -10.52 -5.72
N LYS A 119 -10.61 -10.99 -6.17
CA LYS A 119 -11.92 -10.40 -5.85
C LYS A 119 -12.24 -10.48 -4.36
N GLU A 120 -12.07 -11.65 -3.77
CA GLU A 120 -12.30 -11.86 -2.33
C GLU A 120 -11.32 -11.05 -1.48
N TRP A 121 -10.07 -10.90 -1.93
CA TRP A 121 -9.09 -10.05 -1.26
C TRP A 121 -9.54 -8.59 -1.22
N LEU A 122 -10.05 -8.06 -2.34
CA LEU A 122 -10.61 -6.71 -2.37
C LEU A 122 -11.79 -6.56 -1.40
N LYS A 123 -12.66 -7.56 -1.35
CA LYS A 123 -13.80 -7.56 -0.45
C LYS A 123 -13.38 -7.66 1.01
N LEU A 124 -12.35 -8.45 1.32
CA LEU A 124 -11.79 -8.54 2.66
C LEU A 124 -11.28 -7.19 3.16
N ILE A 125 -10.57 -6.43 2.35
CA ILE A 125 -10.11 -5.10 2.77
C ILE A 125 -11.26 -4.09 2.80
N PHE A 126 -12.20 -4.17 1.86
CA PHE A 126 -13.39 -3.30 1.82
C PHE A 126 -14.29 -3.48 3.05
N SER A 127 -14.52 -4.71 3.49
CA SER A 127 -15.42 -5.03 4.62
C SER A 127 -14.73 -4.99 5.98
N ALA A 128 -13.40 -4.85 6.03
CA ALA A 128 -12.66 -4.78 7.29
C ALA A 128 -13.07 -3.57 8.14
N LYS A 129 -13.14 -3.75 9.45
CA LYS A 129 -13.30 -2.66 10.43
C LYS A 129 -12.03 -1.84 10.55
N PHE A 130 -10.88 -2.50 10.53
CA PHE A 130 -9.56 -1.91 10.63
C PHE A 130 -8.56 -2.66 9.76
N VAL A 131 -7.59 -1.97 9.20
CA VAL A 131 -6.54 -2.57 8.36
C VAL A 131 -5.17 -2.33 8.99
N VAL A 132 -4.38 -3.40 9.12
CA VAL A 132 -2.95 -3.29 9.44
C VAL A 132 -2.16 -3.90 8.30
N THR A 133 -1.21 -3.15 7.76
CA THR A 133 -0.44 -3.61 6.60
C THR A 133 1.01 -3.15 6.66
N ASN A 134 1.89 -3.85 5.95
CA ASN A 134 3.25 -3.39 5.62
C ASN A 134 3.49 -3.36 4.11
N THR A 135 2.40 -3.23 3.33
CA THR A 135 2.44 -3.32 1.87
C THR A 135 1.94 -2.05 1.20
N PHE A 136 2.45 -1.78 0.01
CA PHE A 136 2.00 -0.64 -0.78
C PHE A 136 0.53 -0.76 -1.21
N HIS A 137 0.12 -1.90 -1.76
CA HIS A 137 -1.27 -2.09 -2.20
C HIS A 137 -2.26 -2.19 -1.02
N GLY A 138 -1.85 -2.76 0.12
CA GLY A 138 -2.68 -2.68 1.33
C GLY A 138 -2.95 -1.23 1.75
N THR A 139 -1.94 -0.36 1.63
CA THR A 139 -2.10 1.08 1.90
C THR A 139 -3.00 1.75 0.88
N ILE A 140 -2.80 1.50 -0.44
CA ILE A 140 -3.65 2.07 -1.50
C ILE A 140 -5.11 1.72 -1.29
N PHE A 141 -5.43 0.44 -1.10
CA PHE A 141 -6.82 0.01 -0.94
C PHE A 141 -7.43 0.45 0.38
N SER A 142 -6.63 0.64 1.44
CA SER A 142 -7.11 1.29 2.66
C SER A 142 -7.53 2.74 2.40
N LEU A 143 -6.80 3.47 1.58
CA LEU A 143 -7.14 4.84 1.17
C LEU A 143 -8.40 4.86 0.29
N LEU A 144 -8.44 4.02 -0.77
CA LEU A 144 -9.56 3.96 -1.72
C LEU A 144 -10.89 3.58 -1.04
N PHE A 145 -10.83 2.66 -0.09
CA PHE A 145 -12.01 2.18 0.65
C PHE A 145 -12.26 2.94 1.96
N LYS A 146 -11.51 4.03 2.19
CA LYS A 146 -11.65 4.90 3.37
C LYS A 146 -11.62 4.11 4.68
N LYS A 147 -10.68 3.16 4.81
CA LYS A 147 -10.51 2.34 6.00
C LYS A 147 -9.64 3.01 7.04
N ASP A 148 -10.00 2.89 8.32
CA ASP A 148 -9.04 3.17 9.38
C ASP A 148 -7.91 2.16 9.29
N PHE A 149 -6.66 2.64 9.26
CA PHE A 149 -5.52 1.78 9.03
C PHE A 149 -4.24 2.24 9.74
N ILE A 150 -3.34 1.28 9.92
CA ILE A 150 -1.95 1.53 10.33
C ILE A 150 -1.04 0.81 9.34
N VAL A 151 0.02 1.49 8.93
CA VAL A 151 1.11 0.90 8.16
C VAL A 151 2.30 0.65 9.08
N VAL A 152 2.75 -0.61 9.14
CA VAL A 152 3.96 -0.95 9.87
C VAL A 152 5.16 -0.91 8.92
N SER A 153 6.11 -0.05 9.23
CA SER A 153 7.31 0.15 8.43
C SER A 153 8.23 -1.08 8.50
N LEU A 154 8.67 -1.55 7.34
CA LEU A 154 9.64 -2.65 7.25
C LEU A 154 11.00 -2.21 7.79
N GLN A 155 11.63 -3.10 8.56
CA GLN A 155 12.91 -2.82 9.23
C GLN A 155 14.11 -3.41 8.49
N LYS A 156 15.32 -2.99 8.88
CA LYS A 156 16.62 -3.50 8.42
C LYS A 156 16.74 -3.46 6.87
N ASN A 157 17.25 -4.50 6.27
CA ASN A 157 17.49 -4.63 4.82
C ASN A 157 16.23 -4.52 3.96
N LYS A 158 15.04 -4.54 4.57
CA LYS A 158 13.74 -4.42 3.90
C LYS A 158 13.21 -2.98 3.86
N SER A 159 13.84 -2.05 4.56
CA SER A 159 13.43 -0.63 4.65
C SER A 159 13.32 0.08 3.29
N LYS A 160 14.08 -0.38 2.28
CA LYS A 160 14.01 0.12 0.90
C LYS A 160 12.62 0.03 0.27
N TYR A 161 11.78 -0.89 0.73
CA TYR A 161 10.40 -1.05 0.23
C TYR A 161 9.42 -0.04 0.84
N ASN A 162 9.83 0.69 1.89
CA ASN A 162 8.98 1.71 2.53
C ASN A 162 8.86 2.99 1.68
N ALA A 163 9.78 3.25 0.76
CA ALA A 163 9.86 4.51 0.01
C ALA A 163 8.52 4.87 -0.66
N ARG A 164 7.88 3.92 -1.35
CA ARG A 164 6.59 4.14 -2.01
C ARG A 164 5.46 4.47 -1.05
N VAL A 165 5.40 3.74 0.06
CA VAL A 165 4.38 3.97 1.09
C VAL A 165 4.58 5.33 1.74
N ASN A 166 5.82 5.67 2.07
CA ASN A 166 6.18 6.97 2.65
C ASN A 166 5.79 8.11 1.71
N GLU A 167 6.15 8.02 0.42
CA GLU A 167 5.83 9.04 -0.58
C GLU A 167 4.31 9.20 -0.77
N LEU A 168 3.57 8.09 -0.84
CA LEU A 168 2.12 8.11 -0.97
C LEU A 168 1.46 8.78 0.25
N LEU A 169 1.81 8.32 1.47
CA LEU A 169 1.20 8.83 2.70
C LEU A 169 1.62 10.27 3.01
N GLU A 170 2.80 10.71 2.60
CA GLU A 170 3.21 12.11 2.68
C GLU A 170 2.35 12.99 1.77
N LYS A 171 2.13 12.58 0.52
CA LYS A 171 1.29 13.30 -0.44
C LYS A 171 -0.16 13.48 0.05
N VAL A 172 -0.72 12.47 0.71
CA VAL A 172 -2.08 12.53 1.27
C VAL A 172 -2.12 13.03 2.72
N ARG A 173 -1.00 13.48 3.27
CA ARG A 173 -0.85 13.99 4.65
C ARG A 173 -1.22 12.99 5.75
N LEU A 174 -0.96 11.72 5.52
CA LEU A 174 -1.21 10.63 6.48
C LEU A 174 0.07 9.90 6.92
N LYS A 175 1.22 10.57 6.89
CA LYS A 175 2.53 10.00 7.29
C LYS A 175 2.55 9.55 8.76
N ASN A 176 1.73 10.15 9.61
CA ASN A 176 1.51 9.74 11.00
C ASN A 176 0.98 8.31 11.12
N ARG A 177 0.28 7.76 10.11
CA ARG A 177 -0.21 6.37 10.10
C ARG A 177 0.91 5.33 9.97
N ILE A 178 2.17 5.75 9.82
CA ILE A 178 3.32 4.85 9.73
C ILE A 178 3.91 4.61 11.13
N VAL A 179 3.89 3.35 11.55
CA VAL A 179 4.44 2.88 12.83
C VAL A 179 5.76 2.15 12.57
N LYS A 180 6.83 2.58 13.21
CA LYS A 180 8.18 1.96 13.08
C LYS A 180 8.51 0.99 14.21
N LYS A 181 7.92 1.18 15.38
CA LYS A 181 8.05 0.35 16.59
C LYS A 181 6.70 0.24 17.28
N PHE A 182 6.51 -0.79 18.07
CA PHE A 182 5.33 -0.88 18.91
C PHE A 182 5.39 0.18 20.01
N ASP A 183 4.50 1.15 19.92
CA ASP A 183 4.40 2.30 20.84
C ASP A 183 2.93 2.56 21.15
N LEU A 184 2.52 2.21 22.36
CA LEU A 184 1.13 2.30 22.81
C LEU A 184 0.59 3.72 22.76
N LYS A 185 1.37 4.73 23.15
CA LYS A 185 0.94 6.14 23.14
C LYS A 185 0.61 6.57 21.70
N HIS A 186 1.53 6.29 20.77
CA HIS A 186 1.34 6.61 19.35
C HIS A 186 0.15 5.84 18.76
N ILE A 187 0.06 4.52 18.97
CA ILE A 187 -1.04 3.70 18.45
C ILE A 187 -2.38 4.19 18.98
N ASN A 188 -2.51 4.43 20.27
CA ASN A 188 -3.75 4.94 20.87
C ASN A 188 -4.15 6.31 20.32
N SER A 189 -3.17 7.19 20.09
CA SER A 189 -3.43 8.47 19.40
C SER A 189 -4.00 8.26 18.01
N LEU A 190 -3.47 7.31 17.23
CA LEU A 190 -3.97 6.98 15.90
C LEU A 190 -5.39 6.40 15.92
N LEU A 191 -5.70 5.56 16.90
CA LEU A 191 -7.02 4.94 17.06
C LEU A 191 -8.08 5.95 17.49
N LYS A 192 -7.71 6.92 18.34
CA LYS A 192 -8.57 8.01 18.81
C LYS A 192 -8.88 9.04 17.72
N ASN A 193 -7.85 9.38 16.93
CA ASN A 193 -7.94 10.40 15.87
C ASN A 193 -8.32 9.76 14.54
N LYS A 194 -9.62 9.81 14.23
CA LYS A 194 -10.12 9.32 12.94
C LYS A 194 -9.57 10.14 11.76
N ILE A 195 -9.44 9.48 10.62
CA ILE A 195 -8.97 10.12 9.39
C ILE A 195 -10.06 11.05 8.84
N ASN A 196 -9.71 12.30 8.62
CA ASN A 196 -10.56 13.18 7.81
C ASN A 196 -10.37 12.84 6.32
N TRP A 197 -11.35 12.17 5.76
CA TRP A 197 -11.28 11.63 4.39
C TRP A 197 -11.46 12.70 3.30
N ILE A 198 -12.07 13.84 3.59
CA ILE A 198 -12.33 14.89 2.59
C ILE A 198 -11.03 15.37 1.94
N PRO A 199 -10.04 15.90 2.68
CA PRO A 199 -8.78 16.35 2.08
C PRO A 199 -7.94 15.19 1.50
N VAL A 200 -8.03 13.97 2.07
CA VAL A 200 -7.33 12.79 1.56
C VAL A 200 -7.85 12.43 0.17
N MET A 201 -9.17 12.33 0.01
CA MET A 201 -9.79 11.98 -1.28
C MET A 201 -9.59 13.06 -2.33
N SER A 202 -9.60 14.34 -1.95
CA SER A 202 -9.24 15.44 -2.85
C SER A 202 -7.84 15.25 -3.44
N LYS A 203 -6.84 14.88 -2.62
CA LYS A 203 -5.48 14.58 -3.09
C LYS A 203 -5.42 13.35 -3.99
N ILE A 204 -6.13 12.29 -3.64
CA ILE A 204 -6.21 11.07 -4.47
C ILE A 204 -6.80 11.40 -5.84
N ASN A 205 -7.87 12.19 -5.90
CA ASN A 205 -8.50 12.59 -7.16
C ASN A 205 -7.55 13.45 -8.03
N GLN A 206 -6.77 14.35 -7.43
CA GLN A 206 -5.73 15.10 -8.16
C GLN A 206 -4.67 14.17 -8.79
N PHE A 207 -4.24 13.12 -8.07
CA PHE A 207 -3.32 12.12 -8.64
C PHE A 207 -3.95 11.34 -9.77
N LYS A 208 -5.20 10.92 -9.60
CA LYS A 208 -5.95 10.21 -10.62
C LYS A 208 -6.01 11.01 -11.91
N SER A 209 -6.46 12.27 -11.83
CA SER A 209 -6.54 13.16 -13.00
C SER A 209 -5.19 13.32 -13.70
N SER A 210 -4.09 13.48 -12.94
CA SER A 210 -2.75 13.58 -13.52
C SER A 210 -2.31 12.31 -14.24
N GLY A 211 -2.72 11.14 -13.73
CA GLY A 211 -2.43 9.86 -14.36
C GLY A 211 -3.28 9.61 -15.60
N GLN A 212 -4.55 9.95 -15.56
CA GLN A 212 -5.46 9.85 -16.70
C GLN A 212 -5.01 10.75 -17.86
N SER A 213 -4.60 12.00 -17.57
CA SER A 213 -4.04 12.91 -18.58
C SER A 213 -2.74 12.41 -19.23
N PHE A 214 -2.01 11.49 -18.61
CA PHE A 214 -0.85 10.85 -19.22
C PHE A 214 -1.25 9.78 -20.23
N LEU A 215 -2.38 9.14 -20.09
CA LEU A 215 -2.85 8.05 -20.95
C LEU A 215 -3.50 8.55 -22.25
N ILE A 216 -3.97 9.80 -22.25
CA ILE A 216 -4.52 10.49 -23.42
C ILE A 216 -3.39 11.19 -24.19
#